data_928f751481ee9dde57c543e3a221dfe3
#
_entry.id   928f751481ee9dde57c543e3a221dfe3
#
_cell.length_a   1.000
_cell.length_b   1.000
_cell.length_c   1.000
_cell.angle_alpha   90.00
_cell.angle_beta   90.00
_cell.angle_gamma   90.00
#
_symmetry.space_group_name_H-M   'P 1'
#
loop_
_entity.id
_entity.type
_entity.pdbx_description
1 polymer ?
#
loop_
_entity_poly.entity_id
_entity_poly.type
_entity_poly.pdbx_seq_one_letter_code
_entity_poly.pdbx_strand_id
1 'polypeptide(L)'
;MEISSKKGIVSKAPYELFMLFTDMRNFVAMLPEDKKEGVEADYDWIHAQVQGFNIGVKVTERVPYSKICYADDGAPFKFGVALHFNPSFDPYKTEFQIVVDADLNFMMKAILGGKIKDALDKVVDSLVDMSEGRMPEGIDPSMFGK
;
A
#
# COMPACT_ATOMS: atom_id res chain seq x y z
N MET A 1 3.79 -6.03 16.40
CA MET A 1 3.75 -4.55 16.54
C MET A 1 2.81 -4.00 15.47
N GLU A 2 1.80 -3.27 15.89
CA GLU A 2 0.83 -2.67 14.98
C GLU A 2 1.15 -1.19 14.78
N ILE A 3 1.17 -0.76 13.53
CA ILE A 3 1.44 0.62 13.15
C ILE A 3 0.34 1.07 12.22
N SER A 4 -0.34 2.16 12.57
CA SER A 4 -1.41 2.73 11.76
C SER A 4 -0.96 4.02 11.12
N SER A 5 -1.33 4.20 9.85
CA SER A 5 -1.16 5.49 9.19
C SER A 5 -2.17 6.49 9.72
N LYS A 6 -1.96 7.76 9.37
CA LYS A 6 -3.02 8.74 9.52
C LYS A 6 -4.18 8.38 8.60
N LYS A 7 -5.35 8.94 8.87
CA LYS A 7 -6.53 8.81 8.00
C LYS A 7 -6.53 9.96 7.02
N GLY A 8 -6.81 9.67 5.75
CA GLY A 8 -6.87 10.69 4.72
C GLY A 8 -8.15 10.56 3.91
N ILE A 9 -8.67 11.68 3.41
CA ILE A 9 -9.85 11.67 2.56
C ILE A 9 -9.39 11.65 1.10
N VAL A 10 -9.66 10.54 0.43
CA VAL A 10 -9.30 10.32 -0.97
C VAL A 10 -10.51 10.64 -1.83
N SER A 11 -10.31 11.43 -2.89
CA SER A 11 -11.40 11.86 -3.79
C SER A 11 -11.73 10.77 -4.82
N LYS A 12 -11.98 9.57 -4.31
CA LYS A 12 -12.43 8.39 -5.06
C LYS A 12 -13.41 7.64 -4.18
N ALA A 13 -14.43 7.03 -4.80
CA ALA A 13 -15.38 6.22 -4.05
C ALA A 13 -14.72 4.94 -3.51
N PRO A 14 -15.24 4.37 -2.42
CA PRO A 14 -14.65 3.14 -1.88
C PRO A 14 -14.52 2.00 -2.88
N TYR A 15 -15.50 1.81 -3.77
CA TYR A 15 -15.41 0.75 -4.77
C TYR A 15 -14.27 0.98 -5.77
N GLU A 16 -13.99 2.24 -6.10
CA GLU A 16 -12.89 2.56 -7.03
C GLU A 16 -11.53 2.19 -6.44
N LEU A 17 -11.33 2.52 -5.16
CA LEU A 17 -10.09 2.17 -4.47
C LEU A 17 -9.99 0.66 -4.25
N PHE A 18 -11.09 0.01 -3.91
CA PHE A 18 -11.11 -1.43 -3.75
C PHE A 18 -10.69 -2.12 -5.05
N MET A 19 -11.27 -1.71 -6.18
CA MET A 19 -10.95 -2.31 -7.47
C MET A 19 -9.49 -2.08 -7.87
N LEU A 20 -8.94 -0.93 -7.51
CA LEU A 20 -7.54 -0.61 -7.80
C LEU A 20 -6.58 -1.50 -6.99
N PHE A 21 -6.81 -1.62 -5.70
CA PHE A 21 -5.88 -2.29 -4.79
C PHE A 21 -6.12 -3.79 -4.65
N THR A 22 -7.23 -4.31 -5.16
CA THR A 22 -7.53 -5.74 -5.04
C THR A 22 -6.74 -6.61 -6.01
N ASP A 23 -6.29 -6.04 -7.12
CA ASP A 23 -5.51 -6.75 -8.13
C ASP A 23 -4.04 -6.36 -7.98
N MET A 24 -3.22 -7.33 -7.56
CA MET A 24 -1.81 -7.08 -7.29
C MET A 24 -1.02 -6.67 -8.54
N ARG A 25 -1.52 -6.98 -9.73
CA ARG A 25 -0.89 -6.57 -11.00
C ARG A 25 -0.89 -5.05 -11.16
N ASN A 26 -1.83 -4.35 -10.54
CA ASN A 26 -1.89 -2.89 -10.60
C ASN A 26 -0.68 -2.24 -9.91
N PHE A 27 -0.11 -2.89 -8.91
CA PHE A 27 1.10 -2.37 -8.26
C PHE A 27 2.30 -2.41 -9.20
N VAL A 28 2.39 -3.43 -10.05
CA VAL A 28 3.46 -3.51 -11.06
C VAL A 28 3.29 -2.40 -12.08
N ALA A 29 2.06 -2.12 -12.50
CA ALA A 29 1.77 -1.05 -13.46
C ALA A 29 2.17 0.33 -12.95
N MET A 30 2.20 0.52 -11.63
CA MET A 30 2.58 1.79 -11.01
C MET A 30 4.10 1.98 -10.88
N LEU A 31 4.89 0.92 -11.07
CA LEU A 31 6.33 1.00 -10.93
C LEU A 31 6.98 1.67 -12.15
N PRO A 32 8.10 2.37 -11.96
CA PRO A 32 8.93 2.82 -13.09
C PRO A 32 9.43 1.62 -13.89
N GLU A 33 9.68 1.82 -15.18
CA GLU A 33 10.11 0.73 -16.04
C GLU A 33 11.37 0.02 -15.54
N ASP A 34 12.33 0.77 -15.00
CA ASP A 34 13.57 0.21 -14.47
C ASP A 34 13.37 -0.58 -13.17
N LYS A 35 12.22 -0.44 -12.51
CA LYS A 35 11.88 -1.18 -11.28
C LYS A 35 10.98 -2.39 -11.53
N LYS A 36 10.48 -2.57 -12.75
CA LYS A 36 9.62 -3.70 -13.07
C LYS A 36 10.37 -5.02 -13.25
N GLU A 37 11.67 -4.94 -13.56
CA GLU A 37 12.49 -6.12 -13.71
C GLU A 37 12.58 -6.86 -12.38
N GLY A 38 12.38 -8.19 -12.41
CA GLY A 38 12.41 -9.01 -11.20
C GLY A 38 11.14 -8.93 -10.37
N VAL A 39 10.11 -8.26 -10.87
CA VAL A 39 8.80 -8.20 -10.20
C VAL A 39 7.81 -9.03 -10.99
N GLU A 40 7.13 -9.95 -10.30
CA GLU A 40 6.07 -10.77 -10.89
C GLU A 40 4.82 -10.61 -10.05
N ALA A 41 3.67 -10.59 -10.69
CA ALA A 41 2.40 -10.45 -10.00
C ALA A 41 1.29 -11.19 -10.72
N ASP A 42 0.33 -11.64 -9.94
CA ASP A 42 -0.95 -12.15 -10.42
C ASP A 42 -2.04 -11.40 -9.64
N TYR A 43 -3.27 -11.80 -9.82
CA TYR A 43 -4.39 -11.15 -9.13
C TYR A 43 -4.22 -11.15 -7.60
N ASP A 44 -3.75 -12.26 -7.05
CA ASP A 44 -3.71 -12.50 -5.59
C ASP A 44 -2.36 -12.31 -4.95
N TRP A 45 -1.29 -12.09 -5.71
CA TRP A 45 0.04 -12.02 -5.13
C TRP A 45 0.99 -11.17 -5.98
N ILE A 46 2.05 -10.70 -5.33
CA ILE A 46 3.17 -10.00 -5.98
C ILE A 46 4.47 -10.47 -5.33
N HIS A 47 5.49 -10.76 -6.14
CA HIS A 47 6.82 -11.14 -5.67
C HIS A 47 7.85 -10.23 -6.34
N ALA A 48 8.82 -9.78 -5.53
CA ALA A 48 9.86 -8.89 -6.02
C ALA A 48 11.20 -9.26 -5.40
N GLN A 49 12.27 -8.94 -6.11
CA GLN A 49 13.62 -8.99 -5.55
C GLN A 49 14.05 -7.57 -5.20
N VAL A 50 14.34 -7.34 -3.93
CA VAL A 50 14.74 -6.03 -3.42
C VAL A 50 16.02 -6.21 -2.62
N GLN A 51 17.11 -5.60 -3.10
CA GLN A 51 18.42 -5.66 -2.43
C GLN A 51 18.86 -7.06 -2.06
N GLY A 52 18.69 -8.02 -2.98
CA GLY A 52 19.09 -9.40 -2.77
C GLY A 52 18.12 -10.27 -1.99
N PHE A 53 17.01 -9.70 -1.53
CA PHE A 53 15.96 -10.44 -0.82
C PHE A 53 14.76 -10.65 -1.73
N ASN A 54 14.17 -11.85 -1.63
CA ASN A 54 12.86 -12.11 -2.23
C ASN A 54 11.80 -11.64 -1.25
N ILE A 55 10.94 -10.75 -1.68
CA ILE A 55 9.84 -10.26 -0.87
C ILE A 55 8.54 -10.57 -1.61
N GLY A 56 7.68 -11.34 -0.96
CA GLY A 56 6.37 -11.66 -1.50
C GLY A 56 5.26 -11.09 -0.62
N VAL A 57 4.17 -10.72 -1.26
CA VAL A 57 2.95 -10.27 -0.60
C VAL A 57 1.77 -10.92 -1.28
N LYS A 58 0.84 -11.43 -0.49
CA LYS A 58 -0.38 -12.06 -1.00
C LYS A 58 -1.60 -11.49 -0.33
N VAL A 59 -2.70 -11.48 -1.05
CA VAL A 59 -4.00 -11.09 -0.49
C VAL A 59 -4.51 -12.24 0.38
N THR A 60 -4.90 -11.93 1.61
CA THR A 60 -5.45 -12.92 2.54
C THR A 60 -6.95 -12.75 2.76
N GLU A 61 -7.47 -11.55 2.58
CA GLU A 61 -8.89 -11.28 2.77
C GLU A 61 -9.32 -10.11 1.91
N ARG A 62 -10.51 -10.23 1.30
CA ARG A 62 -11.18 -9.15 0.59
C ARG A 62 -12.57 -9.00 1.16
N VAL A 63 -12.86 -7.83 1.72
CA VAL A 63 -14.23 -7.45 2.10
C VAL A 63 -14.66 -6.39 1.08
N PRO A 64 -15.53 -6.72 0.13
CA PRO A 64 -15.83 -5.82 -0.98
C PRO A 64 -16.13 -4.41 -0.53
N TYR A 65 -15.39 -3.48 -1.12
CA TYR A 65 -15.52 -2.03 -0.97
C TYR A 65 -15.21 -1.50 0.44
N SER A 66 -14.72 -2.35 1.35
CA SER A 66 -14.48 -1.98 2.75
C SER A 66 -13.03 -2.19 3.18
N LYS A 67 -12.44 -3.34 2.84
CA LYS A 67 -11.12 -3.70 3.36
C LYS A 67 -10.43 -4.71 2.46
N ILE A 68 -9.11 -4.62 2.38
CA ILE A 68 -8.26 -5.66 1.79
C ILE A 68 -7.13 -5.94 2.77
N CYS A 69 -6.90 -7.21 3.07
CA CYS A 69 -5.79 -7.62 3.91
C CYS A 69 -4.75 -8.36 3.08
N TYR A 70 -3.49 -8.08 3.37
CA TYR A 70 -2.33 -8.72 2.74
C TYR A 70 -1.44 -9.30 3.82
N ALA A 71 -0.65 -10.31 3.45
CA ALA A 71 0.36 -10.87 4.33
C ALA A 71 1.63 -11.15 3.53
N ASP A 72 2.74 -11.36 4.25
CA ASP A 72 3.97 -11.79 3.61
C ASP A 72 3.79 -13.14 2.94
N ASP A 73 4.49 -13.31 1.84
CA ASP A 73 4.52 -14.56 1.07
C ASP A 73 5.97 -14.82 0.64
N GLY A 74 6.81 -15.12 1.64
CA GLY A 74 8.25 -15.25 1.44
C GLY A 74 8.99 -13.94 1.62
N ALA A 75 9.05 -13.45 2.86
CA ALA A 75 9.78 -12.24 3.23
C ALA A 75 10.74 -12.57 4.39
N PRO A 76 11.73 -11.70 4.66
CA PRO A 76 12.66 -11.92 5.77
C PRO A 76 12.00 -11.92 7.15
N PHE A 77 10.82 -11.33 7.28
CA PHE A 77 10.05 -11.31 8.52
C PHE A 77 8.55 -11.36 8.20
N LYS A 78 7.76 -11.74 9.20
CA LYS A 78 6.32 -11.83 9.02
C LYS A 78 5.66 -10.47 9.18
N PHE A 79 4.73 -10.17 8.29
CA PHE A 79 3.94 -8.94 8.39
C PHE A 79 2.56 -9.13 7.77
N GLY A 80 1.64 -8.27 8.17
CA GLY A 80 0.32 -8.14 7.56
C GLY A 80 0.03 -6.68 7.31
N VAL A 81 -0.76 -6.40 6.28
CA VAL A 81 -1.19 -5.05 5.94
C VAL A 81 -2.69 -5.06 5.72
N ALA A 82 -3.38 -4.09 6.28
CA ALA A 82 -4.80 -3.89 6.01
C ALA A 82 -5.01 -2.52 5.41
N LEU A 83 -5.69 -2.45 4.28
CA LEU A 83 -6.17 -1.20 3.71
C LEU A 83 -7.64 -1.06 4.04
N HIS A 84 -8.00 0.04 4.68
CA HIS A 84 -9.38 0.34 5.06
C HIS A 84 -9.96 1.42 4.16
N PHE A 85 -11.12 1.14 3.60
CA PHE A 85 -11.86 2.05 2.72
C PHE A 85 -13.16 2.40 3.41
N ASN A 86 -13.12 3.36 4.34
CA ASN A 86 -14.28 3.72 5.14
C ASN A 86 -15.12 4.77 4.42
N PRO A 87 -16.46 4.71 4.56
CA PRO A 87 -17.31 5.74 3.98
C PRO A 87 -17.02 7.10 4.61
N SER A 88 -17.17 8.16 3.82
CA SER A 88 -17.08 9.52 4.30
C SER A 88 -18.45 10.20 4.13
N PHE A 89 -18.52 11.50 4.43
CA PHE A 89 -19.75 12.25 4.21
C PHE A 89 -20.15 12.31 2.75
N ASP A 90 -19.17 12.26 1.85
CA ASP A 90 -19.40 12.27 0.41
C ASP A 90 -19.29 10.83 -0.10
N PRO A 91 -20.33 10.29 -0.79
CA PRO A 91 -20.28 8.92 -1.31
C PRO A 91 -19.21 8.72 -2.40
N TYR A 92 -18.68 9.81 -2.96
CA TYR A 92 -17.62 9.75 -3.96
C TYR A 92 -16.22 9.92 -3.35
N LYS A 93 -16.12 9.93 -2.02
CA LYS A 93 -14.86 10.04 -1.29
C LYS A 93 -14.75 8.96 -0.25
N THR A 94 -13.51 8.61 0.08
CA THR A 94 -13.20 7.52 1.00
C THR A 94 -12.29 8.03 2.11
N GLU A 95 -12.58 7.65 3.35
CA GLU A 95 -11.63 7.79 4.43
C GLU A 95 -10.70 6.58 4.39
N PHE A 96 -9.46 6.80 4.01
CA PHE A 96 -8.48 5.75 3.76
C PHE A 96 -7.47 5.68 4.89
N GLN A 97 -7.14 4.46 5.32
CA GLN A 97 -6.14 4.22 6.35
C GLN A 97 -5.41 2.91 6.07
N ILE A 98 -4.12 2.88 6.35
CA ILE A 98 -3.28 1.69 6.26
C ILE A 98 -2.89 1.26 7.67
N VAL A 99 -3.04 -0.03 7.96
CA VAL A 99 -2.59 -0.62 9.23
C VAL A 99 -1.61 -1.74 8.91
N VAL A 100 -0.43 -1.68 9.50
CA VAL A 100 0.61 -2.70 9.33
C VAL A 100 0.81 -3.40 10.65
N ASP A 101 0.82 -4.73 10.64
CA ASP A 101 1.22 -5.55 11.77
C ASP A 101 2.50 -6.29 11.37
N ALA A 102 3.60 -5.97 12.02
CA ALA A 102 4.91 -6.53 11.68
C ALA A 102 5.52 -7.23 12.89
N ASP A 103 6.08 -8.42 12.65
CA ASP A 103 6.77 -9.19 13.68
C ASP A 103 8.22 -8.69 13.75
N LEU A 104 8.43 -7.61 14.50
CA LEU A 104 9.72 -6.97 14.67
C LEU A 104 10.24 -7.25 16.09
N ASN A 105 11.54 -7.58 16.19
CA ASN A 105 12.15 -7.69 17.52
C ASN A 105 12.31 -6.30 18.16
N PHE A 106 12.72 -6.26 19.41
CA PHE A 106 12.81 -5.03 20.19
C PHE A 106 13.70 -3.98 19.51
N MET A 107 14.85 -4.38 19.01
CA MET A 107 15.77 -3.44 18.33
C MET A 107 15.18 -2.89 17.05
N MET A 108 14.53 -3.75 16.27
CA MET A 108 13.90 -3.32 15.01
C MET A 108 12.74 -2.38 15.28
N LYS A 109 11.96 -2.60 16.34
CA LYS A 109 10.89 -1.69 16.74
C LYS A 109 11.43 -0.30 17.05
N ALA A 110 12.53 -0.24 17.79
CA ALA A 110 13.15 1.03 18.17
C ALA A 110 13.67 1.80 16.97
N ILE A 111 14.21 1.10 15.95
CA ILE A 111 14.83 1.72 14.78
C ILE A 111 13.80 2.01 13.69
N LEU A 112 12.90 1.07 13.41
CA LEU A 112 12.03 1.12 12.23
C LEU A 112 10.60 1.62 12.50
N GLY A 113 10.12 1.53 13.74
CA GLY A 113 8.72 1.84 14.02
C GLY A 113 8.29 3.23 13.54
N GLY A 114 9.09 4.26 13.86
CA GLY A 114 8.79 5.62 13.42
C GLY A 114 8.94 5.80 11.92
N LYS A 115 9.91 5.13 11.30
CA LYS A 115 10.13 5.20 9.86
C LYS A 115 8.99 4.56 9.09
N ILE A 116 8.45 3.45 9.60
CA ILE A 116 7.31 2.78 8.98
C ILE A 116 6.08 3.70 9.06
N LYS A 117 5.82 4.28 10.23
CA LYS A 117 4.71 5.22 10.41
C LYS A 117 4.80 6.38 9.41
N ASP A 118 5.97 6.99 9.29
CA ASP A 118 6.19 8.12 8.39
C ASP A 118 5.98 7.71 6.93
N ALA A 119 6.43 6.51 6.56
CA ALA A 119 6.24 6.00 5.21
C ALA A 119 4.77 5.76 4.90
N LEU A 120 4.02 5.19 5.85
CA LEU A 120 2.59 4.96 5.68
C LEU A 120 1.82 6.28 5.53
N ASP A 121 2.16 7.27 6.36
CA ASP A 121 1.52 8.59 6.28
C ASP A 121 1.80 9.25 4.93
N LYS A 122 3.01 9.09 4.42
CA LYS A 122 3.39 9.62 3.11
C LYS A 122 2.60 8.97 1.98
N VAL A 123 2.35 7.67 2.06
CA VAL A 123 1.54 6.96 1.08
C VAL A 123 0.11 7.50 1.09
N VAL A 124 -0.46 7.71 2.29
CA VAL A 124 -1.81 8.27 2.41
C VAL A 124 -1.87 9.68 1.80
N ASP A 125 -0.91 10.54 2.13
CA ASP A 125 -0.86 11.90 1.58
C ASP A 125 -0.72 11.88 0.07
N SER A 126 0.12 10.99 -0.47
CA SER A 126 0.31 10.86 -1.91
C SER A 126 -0.97 10.43 -2.61
N LEU A 127 -1.69 9.49 -2.04
CA LEU A 127 -2.94 9.01 -2.62
C LEU A 127 -4.01 10.11 -2.61
N VAL A 128 -4.10 10.87 -1.50
CA VAL A 128 -5.01 12.01 -1.40
C VAL A 128 -4.70 13.04 -2.49
N ASP A 129 -3.43 13.42 -2.61
CA ASP A 129 -3.00 14.41 -3.60
C ASP A 129 -3.28 13.96 -5.02
N MET A 130 -2.94 12.73 -5.35
CA MET A 130 -3.19 12.18 -6.68
C MET A 130 -4.67 12.13 -7.01
N SER A 131 -5.52 11.79 -6.03
CA SER A 131 -6.97 11.74 -6.24
C SER A 131 -7.58 13.10 -6.49
N GLU A 132 -6.89 14.17 -6.07
CA GLU A 132 -7.32 15.55 -6.28
C GLU A 132 -6.62 16.21 -7.48
N GLY A 133 -5.84 15.42 -8.21
CA GLY A 133 -5.13 15.93 -9.39
C GLY A 133 -3.83 16.66 -9.07
N ARG A 134 -3.39 16.66 -7.81
CA ARG A 134 -2.12 17.27 -7.41
C ARG A 134 -0.99 16.26 -7.52
N MET A 135 0.21 16.74 -7.85
CA MET A 135 1.39 15.90 -7.85
C MET A 135 1.91 15.75 -6.42
N PRO A 136 2.02 14.52 -5.90
CA PRO A 136 2.54 14.32 -4.55
C PRO A 136 3.98 14.78 -4.44
N GLU A 137 4.33 15.34 -3.28
CA GLU A 137 5.69 15.76 -2.99
C GLU A 137 6.63 14.56 -2.97
N GLY A 138 7.78 14.68 -3.62
CA GLY A 138 8.79 13.64 -3.66
C GLY A 138 8.51 12.50 -4.62
N ILE A 139 7.47 12.62 -5.45
CA ILE A 139 7.15 11.61 -6.45
C ILE A 139 7.43 12.15 -7.85
N ASP A 140 8.21 11.39 -8.60
CA ASP A 140 8.51 11.70 -9.98
C ASP A 140 7.34 11.25 -10.86
N PRO A 141 6.81 12.13 -11.74
CA PRO A 141 5.73 11.75 -12.65
C PRO A 141 6.03 10.51 -13.48
N SER A 142 7.29 10.26 -13.82
CA SER A 142 7.69 9.08 -14.59
C SER A 142 7.40 7.77 -13.87
N MET A 143 7.21 7.79 -12.54
CA MET A 143 6.88 6.60 -11.76
C MET A 143 5.51 6.04 -12.13
N PHE A 144 4.66 6.80 -12.79
CA PHE A 144 3.31 6.38 -13.17
C PHE A 144 3.18 6.09 -14.67
N GLY A 145 4.29 5.83 -15.34
CA GLY A 145 4.29 5.39 -16.73
C GLY A 145 4.01 6.46 -17.76
N LYS A 146 4.22 7.67 -17.43
CA LYS A 146 3.98 8.81 -18.32
C LYS A 146 5.28 9.36 -18.88
#